data_bc552fbfc8f8347af966b6e000564d00
#
_entry.id   bc552fbfc8f8347af966b6e000564d00
#
_cell.length_a   1.000
_cell.length_b   1.000
_cell.length_c   1.000
_cell.angle_alpha   90.00
_cell.angle_beta   90.00
_cell.angle_gamma   90.00
#
_symmetry.space_group_name_H-M   'P 1'
#
loop_
_entity.id
_entity.type
_entity.pdbx_description
1 polymer ?
#
loop_
_entity_poly.entity_id
_entity_poly.type
_entity_poly.pdbx_seq_one_letter_code
_entity_poly.pdbx_strand_id
1 'polypeptide(L)'
;MNTRDKIINHALKVSCDIYKANKVFVLSNKNRQSETIKAKRMFIYYLYTYMEINHNGMKKYFKSINHASSIHHVNKFKFEVETYKDVSSSFNKFLTEMKKFSMYGGGFYEKRVEIKRLLDELKQITND
;
A
#
# COMPACT_ATOMS: atom_id res chain seq x y z
N MET A 1 15.07 10.98 9.94
CA MET A 1 14.14 10.01 9.34
C MET A 1 14.87 9.26 8.25
N ASN A 2 14.85 7.94 8.28
CA ASN A 2 15.53 7.12 7.27
C ASN A 2 14.71 7.05 5.96
N THR A 3 15.33 6.53 4.92
CA THR A 3 14.69 6.45 3.59
C THR A 3 13.40 5.63 3.62
N ARG A 4 13.39 4.53 4.37
CA ARG A 4 12.21 3.67 4.50
C ARG A 4 11.03 4.43 5.11
N ASP A 5 11.26 5.19 6.18
CA ASP A 5 10.21 5.98 6.83
C ASP A 5 9.67 7.08 5.91
N LYS A 6 10.55 7.70 5.13
CA LYS A 6 10.14 8.70 4.14
C LYS A 6 9.22 8.10 3.07
N ILE A 7 9.54 6.90 2.59
CA ILE A 7 8.71 6.19 1.62
C ILE A 7 7.35 5.85 2.22
N ILE A 8 7.33 5.35 3.45
CA ILE A 8 6.09 4.98 4.15
C ILE A 8 5.21 6.21 4.35
N ASN A 9 5.79 7.32 4.81
CA ASN A 9 5.04 8.56 5.01
C ASN A 9 4.49 9.10 3.70
N HIS A 10 5.25 9.01 2.62
CA HIS A 10 4.79 9.42 1.31
C HIS A 10 3.65 8.53 0.80
N ALA A 11 3.75 7.22 1.03
CA ALA A 11 2.68 6.29 0.67
C ALA A 11 1.37 6.64 1.37
N LEU A 12 1.43 6.99 2.65
CA LEU A 12 0.25 7.43 3.38
C LEU A 12 -0.34 8.70 2.77
N LYS A 13 0.51 9.67 2.45
CA LYS A 13 0.08 10.92 1.82
C LYS A 13 -0.61 10.67 0.48
N VAL A 14 0.00 9.85 -0.38
CA VAL A 14 -0.56 9.56 -1.71
C VAL A 14 -1.89 8.83 -1.58
N SER A 15 -1.99 7.84 -0.68
CA SER A 15 -3.25 7.13 -0.44
C SER A 15 -4.37 8.08 -0.04
N CYS A 16 -4.06 9.02 0.86
CA CYS A 16 -5.02 10.01 1.33
C CYS A 16 -5.40 10.99 0.21
N ASP A 17 -4.44 11.40 -0.61
CA ASP A 17 -4.70 12.33 -1.72
C ASP A 17 -5.62 11.70 -2.77
N ILE A 18 -5.41 10.43 -3.10
CA ILE A 18 -6.22 9.72 -4.10
C ILE A 18 -7.68 9.64 -3.67
N TYR A 19 -7.94 9.31 -2.40
CA TYR A 19 -9.29 9.13 -1.90
C TYR A 19 -9.83 10.34 -1.14
N LYS A 20 -9.07 11.44 -1.06
CA LYS A 20 -9.43 12.65 -0.31
C LYS A 20 -9.76 12.32 1.14
N ALA A 21 -8.94 11.47 1.74
CA ALA A 21 -9.11 11.04 3.12
C ALA A 21 -8.19 11.82 4.06
N ASN A 22 -8.57 11.87 5.33
CA ASN A 22 -7.77 12.50 6.38
C ASN A 22 -6.75 11.50 6.93
N LYS A 23 -5.48 11.89 6.96
CA LYS A 23 -4.37 11.07 7.42
C LYS A 23 -4.60 10.53 8.84
N VAL A 24 -5.05 11.37 9.75
CA VAL A 24 -5.30 10.97 11.14
C VAL A 24 -6.39 9.91 11.20
N PHE A 25 -7.44 10.06 10.41
CA PHE A 25 -8.54 9.10 10.37
C PHE A 25 -8.12 7.77 9.77
N VAL A 26 -7.25 7.78 8.75
CA VAL A 26 -6.73 6.55 8.14
C VAL A 26 -5.95 5.73 9.17
N LEU A 27 -5.17 6.37 10.02
CA LEU A 27 -4.38 5.70 11.05
C LEU A 27 -5.20 5.31 12.28
N SER A 28 -6.45 5.76 12.38
CA SER A 28 -7.35 5.49 13.49
C SER A 28 -8.31 4.35 13.14
N ASN A 29 -8.72 3.57 14.15
CA ASN A 29 -9.74 2.53 13.97
C ASN A 29 -11.18 3.04 14.12
N LYS A 30 -11.36 4.32 14.42
CA LYS A 30 -12.68 4.85 14.76
C LYS A 30 -13.46 5.42 13.59
N ASN A 31 -12.79 5.74 12.48
CA ASN A 31 -13.45 6.34 11.33
C ASN A 31 -13.80 5.27 10.31
N ARG A 32 -15.08 5.21 9.94
CA ARG A 32 -15.61 4.22 8.99
C ARG A 32 -16.13 4.81 7.69
N GLN A 33 -15.76 6.05 7.38
CA GLN A 33 -16.13 6.65 6.10
C GLN A 33 -15.49 5.87 4.95
N SER A 34 -16.21 5.77 3.83
CA SER A 34 -15.81 4.98 2.68
C SER A 34 -14.42 5.37 2.16
N GLU A 35 -14.16 6.66 2.03
CA GLU A 35 -12.88 7.17 1.53
C GLU A 35 -11.73 6.82 2.47
N THR A 36 -11.98 6.91 3.76
CA THR A 36 -11.00 6.56 4.79
C THR A 36 -10.64 5.09 4.73
N ILE A 37 -11.64 4.22 4.59
CA ILE A 37 -11.43 2.77 4.52
C ILE A 37 -10.66 2.41 3.24
N LYS A 38 -11.00 3.00 2.12
CA LYS A 38 -10.32 2.76 0.84
C LYS A 38 -8.85 3.18 0.89
N ALA A 39 -8.57 4.36 1.43
CA ALA A 39 -7.20 4.84 1.59
C ALA A 39 -6.41 3.94 2.53
N LYS A 40 -7.01 3.52 3.63
CA LYS A 40 -6.41 2.63 4.62
C LYS A 40 -6.04 1.29 3.99
N ARG A 41 -6.95 0.69 3.23
CA ARG A 41 -6.70 -0.60 2.57
C ARG A 41 -5.57 -0.52 1.55
N MET A 42 -5.56 0.54 0.75
CA MET A 42 -4.50 0.77 -0.24
C MET A 42 -3.14 0.90 0.45
N PHE A 43 -3.07 1.68 1.52
CA PHE A 43 -1.85 1.88 2.28
C PHE A 43 -1.37 0.59 2.93
N ILE A 44 -2.25 -0.15 3.61
CA ILE A 44 -1.89 -1.43 4.25
C ILE A 44 -1.41 -2.44 3.21
N TYR A 45 -2.12 -2.54 2.08
CA TYR A 45 -1.74 -3.47 1.01
C TYR A 45 -0.34 -3.15 0.47
N TYR A 46 -0.04 -1.86 0.28
CA TYR A 46 1.27 -1.42 -0.16
C TYR A 46 2.36 -1.77 0.85
N LEU A 47 2.12 -1.49 2.13
CA LEU A 47 3.09 -1.80 3.18
C LEU A 47 3.37 -3.31 3.23
N TYR A 48 2.34 -4.12 3.15
CA TYR A 48 2.47 -5.57 3.21
C TYR A 48 3.17 -6.13 1.96
N THR A 49 2.72 -5.70 0.78
CA THR A 49 3.13 -6.29 -0.49
C THR A 49 4.47 -5.76 -0.99
N TYR A 50 4.70 -4.45 -0.88
CA TYR A 50 5.88 -3.80 -1.45
C TYR A 50 6.95 -3.46 -0.42
N MET A 51 6.57 -3.14 0.81
CA MET A 51 7.50 -2.80 1.88
C MET A 51 7.83 -4.00 2.78
N GLU A 52 7.17 -5.13 2.55
CA GLU A 52 7.38 -6.38 3.30
C GLU A 52 7.17 -6.24 4.81
N ILE A 53 6.21 -5.39 5.20
CA ILE A 53 5.82 -5.23 6.59
C ILE A 53 4.74 -6.29 6.88
N ASN A 54 5.05 -7.24 7.77
CA ASN A 54 4.08 -8.29 8.11
C ASN A 54 2.92 -7.72 8.95
N HIS A 55 1.90 -8.55 9.19
CA HIS A 55 0.70 -8.11 9.90
C HIS A 55 1.00 -7.64 11.32
N ASN A 56 1.97 -8.26 12.00
CA ASN A 56 2.40 -7.82 13.33
C ASN A 56 3.10 -6.45 13.26
N GLY A 57 3.85 -6.21 12.20
CA GLY A 57 4.55 -4.93 11.99
C GLY A 57 3.61 -3.76 11.75
N MET A 58 2.37 -4.03 11.34
CA MET A 58 1.38 -2.97 11.12
C MET A 58 1.04 -2.20 12.40
N LYS A 59 1.22 -2.82 13.57
CA LYS A 59 0.95 -2.18 14.87
C LYS A 59 1.80 -0.94 15.10
N LYS A 60 2.94 -0.84 14.44
CA LYS A 60 3.82 0.33 14.53
C LYS A 60 3.18 1.57 13.90
N TYR A 61 2.33 1.39 12.89
CA TYR A 61 1.78 2.49 12.09
C TYR A 61 0.33 2.81 12.40
N PHE A 62 -0.43 1.87 12.94
CA PHE A 62 -1.85 2.02 13.18
C PHE A 62 -2.19 1.80 14.64
N LYS A 63 -3.00 2.70 15.20
CA LYS A 63 -3.56 2.49 16.53
C LYS A 63 -4.55 1.33 16.51
N SER A 64 -4.36 0.40 17.43
CA SER A 64 -5.34 -0.66 17.69
C SER A 64 -5.64 -1.58 16.51
N ILE A 65 -4.76 -1.65 15.52
CA ILE A 65 -4.93 -2.65 14.48
C ILE A 65 -4.54 -4.01 15.06
N ASN A 66 -5.33 -5.05 14.74
CA ASN A 66 -4.98 -6.40 15.12
C ASN A 66 -4.60 -7.21 13.88
N HIS A 67 -4.05 -8.41 14.12
CA HIS A 67 -3.58 -9.29 13.06
C HIS A 67 -4.69 -9.63 12.06
N ALA A 68 -5.89 -9.97 12.57
CA ALA A 68 -7.03 -10.32 11.74
C ALA A 68 -7.50 -9.17 10.86
N SER A 69 -7.53 -7.95 11.39
CA SER A 69 -7.90 -6.75 10.62
C SER A 69 -6.91 -6.49 9.49
N SER A 70 -5.62 -6.62 9.78
CA SER A 70 -4.57 -6.43 8.77
C SER A 70 -4.73 -7.44 7.63
N ILE A 71 -4.92 -8.71 7.96
CA ILE A 71 -5.15 -9.77 6.97
C ILE A 71 -6.39 -9.45 6.12
N HIS A 72 -7.48 -9.04 6.79
CA HIS A 72 -8.72 -8.70 6.10
C HIS A 72 -8.52 -7.57 5.09
N HIS A 73 -7.84 -6.49 5.48
CA HIS A 73 -7.59 -5.36 4.59
C HIS A 73 -6.74 -5.75 3.38
N VAL A 74 -5.69 -6.54 3.59
CA VAL A 74 -4.83 -7.00 2.49
C VAL A 74 -5.63 -7.86 1.50
N ASN A 75 -6.36 -8.83 2.01
CA ASN A 75 -7.13 -9.76 1.16
C ASN A 75 -8.26 -9.04 0.43
N LYS A 76 -8.94 -8.13 1.10
CA LYS A 76 -10.03 -7.37 0.51
C LYS A 76 -9.53 -6.45 -0.60
N PHE A 77 -8.42 -5.74 -0.37
CA PHE A 77 -7.86 -4.86 -1.38
C PHE A 77 -7.36 -5.65 -2.59
N LYS A 78 -6.70 -6.79 -2.36
CA LYS A 78 -6.24 -7.67 -3.43
C LYS A 78 -7.42 -8.09 -4.32
N PHE A 79 -8.52 -8.50 -3.71
CA PHE A 79 -9.74 -8.87 -4.43
C PHE A 79 -10.29 -7.67 -5.22
N GLU A 80 -10.33 -6.49 -4.61
CA GLU A 80 -10.89 -5.30 -5.26
C GLU A 80 -10.05 -4.85 -6.45
N VAL A 81 -8.72 -4.90 -6.33
CA VAL A 81 -7.81 -4.57 -7.46
C VAL A 81 -8.03 -5.53 -8.62
N GLU A 82 -8.21 -6.80 -8.34
CA GLU A 82 -8.41 -7.82 -9.38
C GLU A 82 -9.80 -7.76 -10.00
N THR A 83 -10.78 -7.26 -9.28
CA THR A 83 -12.19 -7.32 -9.66
C THR A 83 -12.73 -6.00 -10.21
N TYR A 84 -12.35 -4.87 -9.61
CA TYR A 84 -12.93 -3.56 -9.92
C TYR A 84 -11.92 -2.67 -10.64
N LYS A 85 -12.32 -2.21 -11.82
CA LYS A 85 -11.47 -1.40 -12.70
C LYS A 85 -11.09 -0.05 -12.09
N ASP A 86 -12.00 0.56 -11.35
CA ASP A 86 -11.75 1.85 -10.67
C ASP A 86 -10.71 1.71 -9.57
N VAL A 87 -10.74 0.62 -8.82
CA VAL A 87 -9.74 0.34 -7.78
C VAL A 87 -8.38 0.07 -8.42
N SER A 88 -8.35 -0.71 -9.49
CA SER A 88 -7.12 -0.98 -10.25
C SER A 88 -6.52 0.32 -10.79
N SER A 89 -7.34 1.21 -11.35
CA SER A 89 -6.88 2.52 -11.84
C SER A 89 -6.31 3.38 -10.73
N SER A 90 -6.98 3.42 -9.58
CA SER A 90 -6.50 4.18 -8.42
C SER A 90 -5.17 3.65 -7.91
N PHE A 91 -5.02 2.33 -7.86
CA PHE A 91 -3.77 1.72 -7.42
C PHE A 91 -2.64 1.98 -8.41
N ASN A 92 -2.92 1.98 -9.70
CA ASN A 92 -1.93 2.33 -10.72
C ASN A 92 -1.45 3.78 -10.58
N LYS A 93 -2.37 4.70 -10.28
CA LYS A 93 -2.02 6.09 -9.95
C LYS A 93 -1.11 6.16 -8.73
N PHE A 94 -1.47 5.42 -7.69
CA PHE A 94 -0.67 5.34 -6.47
C PHE A 94 0.75 4.87 -6.77
N LEU A 95 0.89 3.78 -7.51
CA LEU A 95 2.21 3.24 -7.85
C LEU A 95 3.02 4.20 -8.71
N THR A 96 2.38 4.92 -9.63
CA THR A 96 3.04 5.93 -10.45
C THR A 96 3.61 7.05 -9.58
N GLU A 97 2.84 7.54 -8.61
CA GLU A 97 3.29 8.59 -7.70
C GLU A 97 4.42 8.10 -6.79
N MET A 98 4.35 6.86 -6.34
CA MET A 98 5.41 6.28 -5.53
C MET A 98 6.71 6.13 -6.33
N LYS A 99 6.60 5.75 -7.59
CA LYS A 99 7.75 5.63 -8.48
C LYS A 99 8.42 6.98 -8.70
N LYS A 100 7.65 8.04 -8.91
CA LYS A 100 8.18 9.41 -9.04
C LYS A 100 8.96 9.81 -7.80
N PHE A 101 8.41 9.53 -6.63
CA PHE A 101 9.07 9.85 -5.37
C PHE A 101 10.41 9.14 -5.24
N SER A 102 10.48 7.85 -5.61
CA SER A 102 11.73 7.09 -5.52
C SER A 102 12.80 7.61 -6.46
N MET A 103 12.43 8.13 -7.64
CA MET A 103 13.38 8.72 -8.59
C MET A 103 14.06 9.97 -8.04
N TYR A 104 13.36 10.72 -7.17
CA TYR A 104 13.89 11.96 -6.61
C TYR A 104 14.56 11.79 -5.25
N GLY A 105 14.32 10.69 -4.54
CA GLY A 105 14.81 10.55 -3.19
C GLY A 105 15.10 9.14 -2.70
N GLY A 106 14.83 8.10 -3.49
CA GLY A 106 14.99 6.76 -2.97
C GLY A 106 15.08 5.66 -4.03
N GLY A 107 16.16 5.61 -4.79
CA GLY A 107 16.39 4.55 -5.78
C GLY A 107 16.19 3.12 -5.26
N PHE A 108 16.19 2.96 -3.95
CA PHE A 108 15.94 1.69 -3.29
C PHE A 108 14.52 1.17 -3.56
N TYR A 109 13.52 2.05 -3.51
CA TYR A 109 12.13 1.67 -3.79
C TYR A 109 11.96 1.14 -5.21
N GLU A 110 12.54 1.84 -6.18
CA GLU A 110 12.42 1.47 -7.59
C GLU A 110 12.99 0.08 -7.84
N LYS A 111 14.15 -0.23 -7.25
CA LYS A 111 14.77 -1.55 -7.37
C LYS A 111 13.89 -2.64 -6.76
N ARG A 112 13.25 -2.40 -5.63
CA ARG A 112 12.38 -3.39 -5.00
C ARG A 112 11.15 -3.69 -5.86
N VAL A 113 10.53 -2.67 -6.41
CA VAL A 113 9.36 -2.84 -7.30
C VAL A 113 9.76 -3.62 -8.55
N GLU A 114 10.90 -3.29 -9.14
CA GLU A 114 11.40 -3.98 -10.32
C GLU A 114 11.70 -5.46 -10.04
N ILE A 115 12.37 -5.75 -8.94
CA ILE A 115 12.68 -7.13 -8.54
C ILE A 115 11.38 -7.92 -8.35
N LYS A 116 10.40 -7.35 -7.66
CA LYS A 116 9.14 -8.03 -7.42
C LYS A 116 8.40 -8.32 -8.72
N ARG A 117 8.36 -7.36 -9.63
CA ARG A 117 7.76 -7.54 -10.95
C ARG A 117 8.43 -8.68 -11.71
N LEU A 118 9.76 -8.71 -11.71
CA LEU A 118 10.52 -9.76 -12.39
C LEU A 118 10.27 -11.14 -11.77
N LEU A 119 10.16 -11.21 -10.45
CA LEU A 119 9.84 -12.47 -9.77
C LEU A 119 8.45 -12.96 -10.14
N ASP A 120 7.46 -12.07 -10.24
CA ASP A 120 6.11 -12.43 -10.64
C ASP A 120 6.08 -12.93 -12.09
N GLU A 121 6.82 -12.28 -12.99
CA GLU A 121 6.95 -12.73 -14.38
C GLU A 121 7.57 -14.12 -14.46
N LEU A 122 8.61 -14.39 -13.67
CA LEU A 122 9.24 -15.71 -13.60
C LEU A 122 8.27 -16.78 -13.12
N LYS A 123 7.44 -16.47 -12.14
CA LYS A 123 6.43 -17.40 -11.64
C LYS A 123 5.42 -17.76 -12.72
N GLN A 124 5.01 -16.79 -13.53
CA GLN A 124 4.09 -17.04 -14.64
C GLN A 124 4.72 -17.94 -15.69
N ILE A 125 5.98 -17.74 -16.02
CA ILE A 125 6.71 -18.56 -16.99
C ILE A 125 6.84 -20.00 -16.49
N THR A 126 7.14 -20.20 -15.22
CA THR A 126 7.33 -21.54 -14.65
C THR A 126 6.03 -22.29 -14.41
N ASN A 127 4.89 -21.60 -14.33
CA ASN A 127 3.58 -22.21 -14.11
C ASN A 127 2.84 -22.53 -15.40
N ASP A 128 3.38 -22.11 -16.53
CA ASP A 128 2.84 -22.46 -17.86
C ASP A 128 3.44 -23.81 -18.32
#